data_3eecb69feb337e2307fd979cd610ffc8
#
_entry.id   3eecb69feb337e2307fd979cd610ffc8
#
_cell.length_a   1.000
_cell.length_b   1.000
_cell.length_c   1.000
_cell.angle_alpha   90.00
_cell.angle_beta   90.00
_cell.angle_gamma   90.00
#
_symmetry.space_group_name_H-M   'P 1'
#
loop_
_entity.id
_entity.type
_entity.pdbx_description
1 polymer ?
#
loop_
_entity_poly.entity_id
_entity_poly.type
_entity_poly.pdbx_seq_one_letter_code
_entity_poly.pdbx_strand_id
1 'polypeptide(L)'
;MINGILNIYKEKGYTSHDVVARLRGIFGQKKIGHTGTLDPDAEGVLPVCLGRATKVCDLLTDKDKTYEAVLLLGKETDTQDITGTVLKECDPSEITEETAKKCIESFIGEYDQIPPMYSALKVNGKKLYELAREGKVVERKSRKVQIYDIRIKEMKLPRIRMEVSCSKGTYIRTLCNDVGXXXXALADVWNHCFVQKSVGLS
;
A
#
# COMPACT_ATOMS: atom_id res chain seq x y z
N MET A 1 34.43 -0.73 1.39
CA MET A 1 32.99 -0.83 1.74
C MET A 1 32.43 0.59 1.88
N ILE A 2 31.41 0.89 1.10
CA ILE A 2 30.75 2.20 1.07
C ILE A 2 29.72 2.26 2.19
N ASN A 3 29.63 3.39 2.88
CA ASN A 3 28.66 3.63 3.97
C ASN A 3 27.87 4.89 3.64
N GLY A 4 26.57 4.84 3.76
CA GLY A 4 25.70 6.00 3.52
C GLY A 4 24.29 5.60 3.21
N ILE A 5 23.50 6.59 2.83
CA ILE A 5 22.11 6.42 2.45
C ILE A 5 21.94 6.96 1.03
N LEU A 6 21.23 6.22 0.19
CA LEU A 6 20.90 6.61 -1.17
C LEU A 6 19.38 6.65 -1.32
N ASN A 7 18.88 7.65 -1.97
CA ASN A 7 17.50 7.69 -2.43
C ASN A 7 17.46 7.12 -3.85
N ILE A 8 16.82 5.96 -4.00
CA ILE A 8 16.68 5.28 -5.29
C ILE A 8 15.23 5.41 -5.76
N TYR A 9 15.01 5.87 -6.96
CA TYR A 9 13.69 5.81 -7.57
C TYR A 9 13.45 4.37 -8.00
N LYS A 10 12.50 3.69 -7.33
CA LYS A 10 12.11 2.34 -7.70
C LYS A 10 11.07 2.43 -8.81
N GLU A 11 11.38 1.85 -9.94
CA GLU A 11 10.46 1.75 -11.07
C GLU A 11 9.44 0.64 -10.85
N LYS A 12 8.34 0.72 -11.58
CA LYS A 12 7.32 -0.32 -11.65
C LYS A 12 7.94 -1.63 -12.16
N GLY A 13 7.46 -2.76 -11.65
CA GLY A 13 7.93 -4.09 -12.02
C GLY A 13 9.06 -4.65 -11.16
N TYR A 14 9.72 -3.80 -10.35
CA TYR A 14 10.76 -4.24 -9.42
C TYR A 14 10.20 -4.38 -8.00
N THR A 15 10.64 -5.39 -7.27
CA THR A 15 10.45 -5.43 -5.82
C THR A 15 11.51 -4.57 -5.14
N SER A 16 11.27 -4.15 -3.90
CA SER A 16 12.31 -3.46 -3.10
C SER A 16 13.56 -4.34 -2.92
N HIS A 17 13.38 -5.66 -2.88
CA HIS A 17 14.49 -6.64 -2.80
C HIS A 17 15.31 -6.69 -4.09
N ASP A 18 14.68 -6.57 -5.25
CA ASP A 18 15.40 -6.55 -6.55
C ASP A 18 16.30 -5.33 -6.62
N VAL A 19 15.83 -4.18 -6.15
CA VAL A 19 16.63 -2.95 -6.07
C VAL A 19 17.88 -3.21 -5.20
N VAL A 20 17.70 -3.80 -4.02
CA VAL A 20 18.83 -4.13 -3.14
C VAL A 20 19.78 -5.13 -3.81
N ALA A 21 19.25 -6.16 -4.47
CA ALA A 21 20.08 -7.16 -5.17
C ALA A 21 20.93 -6.50 -6.26
N ARG A 22 20.33 -5.61 -7.05
CA ARG A 22 21.04 -4.88 -8.12
C ARG A 22 22.15 -3.97 -7.55
N LEU A 23 21.83 -3.27 -6.45
CA LEU A 23 22.83 -2.41 -5.78
C LEU A 23 23.98 -3.21 -5.17
N ARG A 24 23.73 -4.43 -4.69
CA ARG A 24 24.80 -5.32 -4.21
C ARG A 24 25.80 -5.63 -5.32
N GLY A 25 25.32 -5.88 -6.53
CA GLY A 25 26.16 -6.08 -7.71
C GLY A 25 26.95 -4.82 -8.06
N ILE A 26 26.28 -3.67 -8.13
CA ILE A 26 26.89 -2.39 -8.51
C ILE A 26 28.02 -2.00 -7.54
N PHE A 27 27.77 -2.11 -6.24
CA PHE A 27 28.73 -1.68 -5.20
C PHE A 27 29.69 -2.77 -4.74
N GLY A 28 29.53 -4.01 -5.20
CA GLY A 28 30.38 -5.13 -4.79
C GLY A 28 30.33 -5.39 -3.28
N GLN A 29 29.17 -5.12 -2.62
CA GLN A 29 29.08 -5.32 -1.17
C GLN A 29 27.73 -5.91 -0.77
N LYS A 30 27.76 -6.85 0.19
CA LYS A 30 26.55 -7.57 0.62
C LYS A 30 25.68 -6.76 1.58
N LYS A 31 26.29 -5.89 2.39
CA LYS A 31 25.57 -5.19 3.48
C LYS A 31 24.83 -3.96 2.92
N ILE A 32 23.61 -4.21 2.41
CA ILE A 32 22.68 -3.20 1.88
C ILE A 32 21.28 -3.57 2.36
N GLY A 33 20.51 -2.58 2.82
CA GLY A 33 19.12 -2.75 3.24
C GLY A 33 18.26 -1.56 2.80
N HIS A 34 16.95 -1.74 2.74
CA HIS A 34 16.02 -0.66 2.40
C HIS A 34 15.14 -0.30 3.61
N THR A 35 14.55 0.90 3.60
CA THR A 35 13.81 1.44 4.74
C THR A 35 12.31 1.24 4.64
N GLY A 36 11.84 0.47 3.67
CA GLY A 36 10.40 0.21 3.50
C GLY A 36 10.16 -0.65 2.29
N THR A 37 9.02 -1.27 2.22
CA THR A 37 8.64 -2.11 1.08
C THR A 37 7.64 -1.37 0.21
N LEU A 38 8.01 -1.14 -1.04
CA LEU A 38 7.09 -0.72 -2.09
C LEU A 38 6.64 -1.97 -2.84
N ASP A 39 5.36 -2.07 -3.12
CA ASP A 39 4.80 -3.17 -3.91
C ASP A 39 5.41 -3.16 -5.33
N PRO A 40 5.43 -4.29 -6.05
CA PRO A 40 6.06 -4.33 -7.38
C PRO A 40 5.48 -3.30 -8.35
N ASP A 41 4.18 -3.08 -8.32
CA ASP A 41 3.52 -2.09 -9.19
C ASP A 41 3.59 -0.64 -8.69
N ALA A 42 4.05 -0.44 -7.44
CA ALA A 42 4.29 0.90 -6.93
C ALA A 42 5.63 1.43 -7.44
N GLU A 43 5.70 2.73 -7.68
CA GLU A 43 6.95 3.41 -8.02
C GLU A 43 7.19 4.56 -7.03
N GLY A 44 8.43 5.01 -6.91
CA GLY A 44 8.75 6.12 -6.03
C GLY A 44 10.10 5.99 -5.33
N VAL A 45 10.34 6.90 -4.41
CA VAL A 45 11.62 6.97 -3.69
C VAL A 45 11.71 5.83 -2.67
N LEU A 46 12.78 5.06 -2.77
CA LEU A 46 13.14 3.99 -1.85
C LEU A 46 14.49 4.34 -1.22
N PRO A 47 14.52 4.81 0.03
CA PRO A 47 15.81 5.04 0.67
C PRO A 47 16.50 3.70 0.98
N VAL A 48 17.77 3.60 0.60
CA VAL A 48 18.58 2.38 0.74
C VAL A 48 19.82 2.71 1.56
N CYS A 49 20.09 1.90 2.58
CA CYS A 49 21.22 2.06 3.48
C CYS A 49 22.36 1.12 3.08
N LEU A 50 23.58 1.66 3.00
CA LEU A 50 24.79 0.94 2.63
C LEU A 50 25.72 0.77 3.85
N GLY A 51 26.29 -0.41 4.00
CA GLY A 51 27.32 -0.68 5.01
C GLY A 51 26.83 -0.40 6.43
N ARG A 52 27.55 0.47 7.15
CA ARG A 52 27.21 0.80 8.55
C ARG A 52 25.82 1.46 8.67
N ALA A 53 25.39 2.16 7.63
CA ALA A 53 24.09 2.85 7.67
C ALA A 53 22.91 1.88 7.72
N THR A 54 23.09 0.58 7.46
CA THR A 54 22.01 -0.40 7.67
C THR A 54 21.52 -0.45 9.12
N LYS A 55 22.32 0.03 10.07
CA LYS A 55 21.91 0.10 11.49
C LYS A 55 20.81 1.14 11.74
N VAL A 56 20.66 2.12 10.84
CA VAL A 56 19.62 3.14 11.00
C VAL A 56 18.37 2.87 10.11
N CYS A 57 18.36 1.74 9.38
CA CYS A 57 17.21 1.37 8.56
C CYS A 57 15.89 1.39 9.37
N ASP A 58 15.92 0.80 10.55
CA ASP A 58 14.69 0.71 11.38
C ASP A 58 14.18 2.09 11.80
N LEU A 59 15.11 3.02 12.11
CA LEU A 59 14.75 4.39 12.48
C LEU A 59 14.08 5.14 11.31
N LEU A 60 14.51 4.83 10.08
CA LEU A 60 13.94 5.43 8.87
C LEU A 60 12.64 4.73 8.45
N THR A 61 12.54 3.44 8.71
CA THR A 61 11.32 2.66 8.45
C THR A 61 10.17 3.17 9.32
N ASP A 62 10.47 3.63 10.52
CA ASP A 62 9.48 4.08 11.51
C ASP A 62 8.92 5.49 11.23
N LYS A 63 9.19 6.05 10.07
CA LYS A 63 8.67 7.37 9.70
C LYS A 63 7.30 7.27 9.02
N ASP A 64 6.58 8.36 9.10
CA ASP A 64 5.32 8.54 8.39
C ASP A 64 5.56 8.57 6.88
N LYS A 65 4.52 8.30 6.12
CA LYS A 65 4.61 8.16 4.67
C LYS A 65 3.51 8.95 3.99
N THR A 66 3.80 9.45 2.81
CA THR A 66 2.80 10.02 1.93
C THR A 66 2.75 9.21 0.64
N TYR A 67 1.55 8.83 0.24
CA TYR A 67 1.33 8.01 -0.96
C TYR A 67 0.35 8.71 -1.89
N GLU A 68 0.58 8.61 -3.17
CA GLU A 68 -0.44 8.91 -4.15
C GLU A 68 -1.09 7.60 -4.58
N ALA A 69 -2.41 7.55 -4.55
CA ALA A 69 -3.19 6.36 -4.89
C ALA A 69 -4.29 6.71 -5.89
N VAL A 70 -4.59 5.77 -6.77
CA VAL A 70 -5.79 5.83 -7.61
C VAL A 70 -6.72 4.72 -7.15
N LEU A 71 -7.88 5.13 -6.63
CA LEU A 71 -8.97 4.25 -6.25
C LEU A 71 -9.87 4.06 -7.46
N LEU A 72 -10.18 2.81 -7.81
CA LEU A 72 -11.15 2.46 -8.85
C LEU A 72 -12.33 1.75 -8.19
N LEU A 73 -13.51 2.33 -8.29
CA LEU A 73 -14.74 1.75 -7.75
C LEU A 73 -15.30 0.67 -8.69
N GLY A 74 -16.06 -0.26 -8.11
CA GLY A 74 -16.81 -1.27 -8.86
C GLY A 74 -16.18 -2.65 -8.95
N LYS A 75 -15.00 -2.87 -8.36
CA LYS A 75 -14.33 -4.19 -8.41
C LYS A 75 -13.65 -4.54 -7.08
N GLU A 76 -13.65 -5.81 -6.75
CA GLU A 76 -12.90 -6.38 -5.63
C GLU A 76 -11.90 -7.41 -6.15
N THR A 77 -10.66 -7.41 -5.61
CA THR A 77 -9.67 -8.44 -5.94
C THR A 77 -9.11 -9.10 -4.68
N ASP A 78 -8.56 -10.31 -4.88
CA ASP A 78 -7.91 -11.07 -3.80
C ASP A 78 -6.68 -10.39 -3.22
N THR A 79 -5.98 -9.56 -4.00
CA THR A 79 -4.79 -8.81 -3.55
C THR A 79 -5.12 -7.43 -3.00
N GLN A 80 -6.36 -6.96 -3.16
CA GLN A 80 -6.80 -5.59 -2.86
C GLN A 80 -6.09 -4.54 -3.74
N ASP A 81 -5.62 -4.94 -4.93
CA ASP A 81 -5.04 -4.04 -5.93
C ASP A 81 -5.32 -4.58 -7.35
N ILE A 82 -4.96 -3.83 -8.37
CA ILE A 82 -5.29 -4.14 -9.77
C ILE A 82 -4.58 -5.38 -10.32
N THR A 83 -3.63 -5.95 -9.58
CA THR A 83 -2.86 -7.12 -10.05
C THR A 83 -3.53 -8.44 -9.70
N GLY A 84 -4.53 -8.39 -8.80
CA GLY A 84 -5.21 -9.58 -8.31
C GLY A 84 -6.29 -10.11 -9.25
N THR A 85 -6.75 -11.31 -8.92
CA THR A 85 -7.91 -11.91 -9.56
C THR A 85 -9.18 -11.19 -9.09
N VAL A 86 -10.03 -10.80 -10.03
CA VAL A 86 -11.30 -10.16 -9.70
C VAL A 86 -12.21 -11.18 -9.01
N LEU A 87 -12.65 -10.86 -7.81
CA LEU A 87 -13.56 -11.68 -7.01
C LEU A 87 -15.02 -11.25 -7.22
N LYS A 88 -15.26 -9.93 -7.33
CA LYS A 88 -16.59 -9.37 -7.54
C LYS A 88 -16.52 -8.12 -8.41
N GLU A 89 -17.57 -7.90 -9.18
CA GLU A 89 -17.78 -6.67 -9.94
C GLU A 89 -19.21 -6.15 -9.69
N CYS A 90 -19.36 -4.84 -9.72
CA CYS A 90 -20.65 -4.17 -9.57
C CYS A 90 -20.63 -2.82 -10.29
N ASP A 91 -21.81 -2.29 -10.55
CA ASP A 91 -21.94 -0.99 -11.22
C ASP A 91 -21.85 0.14 -10.17
N PRO A 92 -20.85 1.02 -10.26
CA PRO A 92 -20.71 2.14 -9.33
C PRO A 92 -21.49 3.40 -9.73
N SER A 93 -22.39 3.32 -10.72
CA SER A 93 -23.10 4.49 -11.27
C SER A 93 -23.97 5.24 -10.26
N GLU A 94 -24.43 4.56 -9.19
CA GLU A 94 -25.23 5.18 -8.13
C GLU A 94 -24.39 6.01 -7.14
N ILE A 95 -23.05 5.87 -7.20
CA ILE A 95 -22.17 6.58 -6.28
C ILE A 95 -21.94 8.01 -6.80
N THR A 96 -22.29 8.99 -5.97
CA THR A 96 -22.03 10.40 -6.29
C THR A 96 -20.67 10.85 -5.78
N GLU A 97 -20.14 11.91 -6.38
CA GLU A 97 -18.86 12.50 -5.91
C GLU A 97 -18.95 12.93 -4.45
N GLU A 98 -20.09 13.44 -4.03
CA GLU A 98 -20.31 13.89 -2.64
C GLU A 98 -20.26 12.70 -1.67
N THR A 99 -20.93 11.60 -1.99
CA THR A 99 -20.92 10.38 -1.17
C THR A 99 -19.51 9.81 -1.08
N ALA A 100 -18.82 9.72 -2.23
CA ALA A 100 -17.44 9.23 -2.29
C ALA A 100 -16.50 10.09 -1.44
N LYS A 101 -16.61 11.42 -1.54
CA LYS A 101 -15.79 12.35 -0.76
C LYS A 101 -16.01 12.18 0.74
N LYS A 102 -17.28 12.17 1.20
CA LYS A 102 -17.61 11.99 2.63
C LYS A 102 -17.06 10.66 3.17
N CYS A 103 -17.21 9.58 2.41
CA CYS A 103 -16.70 8.27 2.78
C CYS A 103 -15.17 8.29 2.93
N ILE A 104 -14.46 8.84 1.94
CA ILE A 104 -12.99 8.94 1.98
C ILE A 104 -12.54 9.75 3.20
N GLU A 105 -13.17 10.91 3.44
CA GLU A 105 -12.80 11.81 4.55
C GLU A 105 -13.06 11.16 5.91
N SER A 106 -14.02 10.24 6.02
CA SER A 106 -14.32 9.57 7.29
C SER A 106 -13.18 8.65 7.77
N PHE A 107 -12.23 8.30 6.90
CA PHE A 107 -11.06 7.51 7.29
C PHE A 107 -9.93 8.36 7.86
N ILE A 108 -10.05 9.69 7.87
CA ILE A 108 -9.02 10.55 8.48
C ILE A 108 -9.12 10.37 10.00
N GLY A 109 -7.98 10.07 10.63
CA GLY A 109 -7.92 9.80 12.06
C GLY A 109 -7.35 8.41 12.34
N GLU A 110 -7.62 7.91 13.54
CA GLU A 110 -7.21 6.56 13.93
C GLU A 110 -8.24 5.55 13.41
N TYR A 111 -7.78 4.49 12.73
CA TYR A 111 -8.68 3.41 12.36
C TYR A 111 -8.01 2.04 12.48
N ASP A 112 -8.83 1.02 12.72
CA ASP A 112 -8.39 -0.36 12.89
C ASP A 112 -8.34 -1.08 11.55
N GLN A 113 -7.15 -1.19 10.97
CA GLN A 113 -6.94 -1.79 9.66
C GLN A 113 -6.57 -3.28 9.77
N ILE A 114 -7.26 -4.15 9.05
CA ILE A 114 -6.88 -5.57 8.94
C ILE A 114 -5.87 -5.70 7.78
N PRO A 115 -4.62 -6.10 8.06
CA PRO A 115 -3.61 -6.22 7.00
C PRO A 115 -4.03 -7.20 5.89
N PRO A 116 -3.65 -6.96 4.64
CA PRO A 116 -4.01 -7.88 3.54
C PRO A 116 -3.26 -9.20 3.64
N MET A 117 -3.84 -10.26 3.06
CA MET A 117 -3.15 -11.57 2.98
C MET A 117 -1.85 -11.47 2.18
N TYR A 118 -1.81 -10.65 1.14
CA TYR A 118 -0.61 -10.44 0.35
C TYR A 118 0.32 -9.40 1.02
N SER A 119 0.82 -9.73 2.23
CA SER A 119 1.74 -8.88 2.98
C SER A 119 2.93 -9.68 3.54
N ALA A 120 3.98 -8.98 3.94
CA ALA A 120 5.19 -9.58 4.51
C ALA A 120 5.06 -9.87 6.01
N LEU A 121 3.91 -9.60 6.61
CA LEU A 121 3.65 -9.93 8.01
C LEU A 121 3.72 -11.43 8.23
N LYS A 122 4.21 -11.84 9.40
CA LYS A 122 4.34 -13.26 9.75
C LYS A 122 3.24 -13.68 10.71
N VAL A 123 2.66 -14.83 10.44
CA VAL A 123 1.76 -15.55 11.35
C VAL A 123 2.32 -16.96 11.50
N ASN A 124 2.58 -17.37 12.73
CA ASN A 124 3.17 -18.69 13.04
C ASN A 124 4.47 -18.96 12.24
N GLY A 125 5.31 -17.92 12.09
CA GLY A 125 6.61 -18.02 11.43
C GLY A 125 6.60 -17.90 9.90
N LYS A 126 5.45 -18.09 9.24
CA LYS A 126 5.30 -17.95 7.78
C LYS A 126 4.77 -16.57 7.42
N LYS A 127 5.22 -16.02 6.30
CA LYS A 127 4.70 -14.73 5.80
C LYS A 127 3.29 -14.93 5.21
N LEU A 128 2.43 -13.94 5.40
CA LEU A 128 1.04 -14.02 4.93
C LEU A 128 0.96 -14.24 3.41
N TYR A 129 1.83 -13.59 2.63
CA TYR A 129 1.82 -13.78 1.18
C TYR A 129 2.19 -15.21 0.76
N GLU A 130 3.00 -15.92 1.57
CA GLU A 130 3.34 -17.32 1.31
C GLU A 130 2.09 -18.20 1.51
N LEU A 131 1.36 -17.96 2.59
CA LEU A 131 0.11 -18.64 2.87
C LEU A 131 -0.96 -18.35 1.80
N ALA A 132 -1.04 -17.08 1.36
CA ALA A 132 -1.98 -16.68 0.30
C ALA A 132 -1.71 -17.45 -1.02
N ARG A 133 -0.44 -17.58 -1.39
CA ARG A 133 -0.04 -18.35 -2.58
C ARG A 133 -0.36 -19.84 -2.46
N GLU A 134 -0.42 -20.37 -1.23
CA GLU A 134 -0.86 -21.74 -0.97
C GLU A 134 -2.41 -21.84 -0.93
N GLY A 135 -3.13 -20.79 -1.22
CA GLY A 135 -4.59 -20.74 -1.16
C GLY A 135 -5.17 -20.71 0.25
N LYS A 136 -4.34 -20.42 1.25
CA LYS A 136 -4.74 -20.42 2.65
C LYS A 136 -5.09 -19.02 3.11
N VAL A 137 -6.26 -18.85 3.69
CA VAL A 137 -6.67 -17.60 4.36
C VAL A 137 -6.57 -17.84 5.87
N VAL A 138 -5.89 -16.94 6.57
CA VAL A 138 -5.74 -17.02 8.03
C VAL A 138 -6.32 -15.75 8.67
N GLU A 139 -6.78 -15.93 9.89
CA GLU A 139 -7.27 -14.78 10.67
C GLU A 139 -6.12 -13.81 10.94
N ARG A 140 -6.39 -12.54 10.75
CA ARG A 140 -5.43 -11.45 10.96
C ARG A 140 -6.02 -10.47 11.96
N LYS A 141 -5.22 -10.11 12.93
CA LYS A 141 -5.61 -9.11 13.93
C LYS A 141 -5.55 -7.72 13.28
N SER A 142 -6.55 -6.91 13.56
CA SER A 142 -6.51 -5.51 13.18
C SER A 142 -5.33 -4.79 13.83
N ARG A 143 -4.91 -3.71 13.23
CA ARG A 143 -3.85 -2.84 13.75
C ARG A 143 -4.32 -1.40 13.68
N LYS A 144 -4.09 -0.67 14.73
CA LYS A 144 -4.36 0.76 14.73
C LYS A 144 -3.35 1.45 13.81
N VAL A 145 -3.88 2.18 12.85
CA VAL A 145 -3.10 3.05 11.97
C VAL A 145 -3.67 4.46 12.05
N GLN A 146 -2.85 5.43 11.71
CA GLN A 146 -3.26 6.84 11.73
C GLN A 146 -3.22 7.37 10.31
N ILE A 147 -4.33 7.85 9.82
CA ILE A 147 -4.41 8.61 8.57
C ILE A 147 -4.41 10.07 8.96
N TYR A 148 -3.33 10.78 8.64
CA TYR A 148 -3.18 12.18 9.02
C TYR A 148 -3.95 13.11 8.11
N ASP A 149 -3.99 12.79 6.81
CA ASP A 149 -4.64 13.63 5.82
C ASP A 149 -4.94 12.82 4.56
N ILE A 150 -6.05 13.13 3.89
CA ILE A 150 -6.36 12.62 2.56
C ILE A 150 -6.75 13.80 1.68
N ARG A 151 -5.99 14.04 0.62
CA ARG A 151 -6.26 15.10 -0.35
C ARG A 151 -6.71 14.49 -1.66
N ILE A 152 -7.96 14.72 -2.03
CA ILE A 152 -8.46 14.29 -3.33
C ILE A 152 -7.85 15.23 -4.39
N LYS A 153 -7.04 14.68 -5.29
CA LYS A 153 -6.38 15.42 -6.37
C LYS A 153 -7.26 15.50 -7.62
N GLU A 154 -8.00 14.42 -7.88
CA GLU A 154 -8.87 14.33 -9.04
C GLU A 154 -9.97 13.35 -8.75
N MET A 155 -11.20 13.69 -9.07
CA MET A 155 -12.35 12.81 -8.95
C MET A 155 -13.07 12.76 -10.30
N LYS A 156 -13.01 11.61 -10.95
CA LYS A 156 -13.71 11.29 -12.20
C LYS A 156 -14.25 9.89 -12.06
N LEU A 157 -15.40 9.75 -11.43
CA LEU A 157 -15.96 8.44 -11.15
C LEU A 157 -16.01 7.57 -12.41
N PRO A 158 -15.63 6.30 -12.32
CA PRO A 158 -15.35 5.55 -11.08
C PRO A 158 -13.90 5.65 -10.55
N ARG A 159 -13.09 6.61 -11.03
CA ARG A 159 -11.68 6.78 -10.59
C ARG A 159 -11.52 8.00 -9.72
N ILE A 160 -10.79 7.82 -8.63
CA ILE A 160 -10.47 8.90 -7.68
C ILE A 160 -8.96 8.86 -7.41
N ARG A 161 -8.27 9.95 -7.71
CA ARG A 161 -6.84 10.09 -7.41
C ARG A 161 -6.70 10.91 -6.13
N MET A 162 -5.96 10.37 -5.17
CA MET A 162 -5.81 11.00 -3.86
C MET A 162 -4.38 10.84 -3.33
N GLU A 163 -3.98 11.78 -2.50
CA GLU A 163 -2.73 11.77 -1.74
C GLU A 163 -3.09 11.46 -0.29
N VAL A 164 -2.43 10.46 0.30
CA VAL A 164 -2.70 9.99 1.66
C VAL A 164 -1.45 10.11 2.50
N SER A 165 -1.51 10.89 3.58
CA SER A 165 -0.44 10.96 4.59
C SER A 165 -0.83 10.07 5.76
N CYS A 166 0.03 9.13 6.14
CA CYS A 166 -0.33 8.11 7.12
C CYS A 166 0.87 7.60 7.91
N SER A 167 0.56 6.96 9.04
CA SER A 167 1.57 6.33 9.90
C SER A 167 2.22 5.11 9.24
N LYS A 168 3.36 4.72 9.79
CA LYS A 168 4.03 3.47 9.38
C LYS A 168 3.08 2.27 9.45
N GLY A 169 3.25 1.34 8.54
CA GLY A 169 2.50 0.09 8.55
C GLY A 169 1.11 0.16 7.94
N THR A 170 0.69 1.33 7.47
CA THR A 170 -0.58 1.50 6.76
C THR A 170 -0.50 0.85 5.37
N TYR A 171 -1.50 0.06 5.02
CA TYR A 171 -1.66 -0.53 3.70
C TYR A 171 -2.67 0.31 2.91
N ILE A 172 -2.16 1.07 1.94
CA ILE A 172 -3.02 1.97 1.13
C ILE A 172 -4.05 1.17 0.31
N ARG A 173 -3.67 0.00 -0.21
CA ARG A 173 -4.63 -0.86 -0.93
C ARG A 173 -5.77 -1.34 -0.01
N THR A 174 -5.47 -1.61 1.27
CA THR A 174 -6.51 -1.96 2.24
C THR A 174 -7.39 -0.76 2.58
N LEU A 175 -6.79 0.43 2.74
CA LEU A 175 -7.57 1.66 2.94
C LEU A 175 -8.57 1.84 1.77
N CYS A 176 -8.10 1.71 0.54
CA CYS A 176 -8.97 1.84 -0.64
C CYS A 176 -10.04 0.75 -0.68
N ASN A 177 -9.67 -0.49 -0.33
CA ASN A 177 -10.64 -1.59 -0.23
C ASN A 177 -11.71 -1.28 0.83
N ASP A 178 -11.29 -0.77 1.99
CA ASP A 178 -12.22 -0.46 3.10
C ASP A 178 -13.12 0.75 2.77
N VAL A 179 -12.60 1.74 2.08
CA VAL A 179 -13.39 2.86 1.52
C VAL A 179 -14.45 2.30 0.57
N GLY A 180 -14.11 1.38 -0.24
CA GLY A 180 -15.05 0.67 -1.11
C GLY A 180 -16.22 0.02 -0.33
N UNK A 181 -15.84 -0.60 0.56
CA UNK A 181 -16.76 -1.32 1.35
C UNK A 181 -17.67 -0.42 2.08
N UNK A 182 -17.22 0.77 2.38
CA UNK A 182 -18.03 1.69 3.03
C UNK A 182 -18.94 2.40 2.09
N UNK A 183 -18.48 2.63 0.91
CA UNK A 183 -19.20 3.22 -0.10
C UNK A 183 -20.31 2.38 -0.60
N UNK A 184 -20.15 1.26 -0.56
CA UNK A 184 -21.12 0.41 -0.95
C UNK A 184 -22.21 0.23 0.05
N ALA A 185 -21.93 0.11 1.23
CA ALA A 185 -22.94 0.09 2.28
C ALA A 185 -23.79 1.37 2.30
N LEU A 186 -23.20 2.49 2.01
CA LEU A 186 -23.91 3.78 2.00
C LEU A 186 -24.84 3.96 0.80
N ALA A 187 -24.55 3.27 -0.30
CA ALA A 187 -25.33 3.39 -1.54
C ALA A 187 -26.31 2.23 -1.75
N ASP A 188 -26.43 1.33 -0.77
CA ASP A 188 -27.20 0.07 -0.90
C ASP A 188 -26.75 -0.80 -2.08
N VAL A 189 -25.54 -0.57 -2.59
CA VAL A 189 -24.92 -1.34 -3.66
C VAL A 189 -23.73 -2.09 -3.05
N TRP A 190 -23.68 -3.39 -3.20
CA TRP A 190 -22.56 -4.21 -2.73
C TRP A 190 -21.33 -3.93 -3.61
N ASN A 191 -20.52 -2.97 -3.19
CA ASN A 191 -19.41 -2.46 -3.99
C ASN A 191 -18.05 -2.64 -3.32
N HIS A 192 -17.10 -3.07 -4.09
CA HIS A 192 -15.71 -3.23 -3.68
C HIS A 192 -14.76 -2.42 -4.57
N CYS A 193 -13.58 -2.10 -4.07
CA CYS A 193 -12.69 -1.10 -4.67
C CYS A 193 -11.35 -1.65 -5.13
N PHE A 194 -10.79 -1.02 -6.16
CA PHE A 194 -9.43 -1.26 -6.63
C PHE A 194 -8.48 -0.11 -6.31
N VAL A 195 -7.24 -0.45 -6.08
CA VAL A 195 -6.15 0.53 -5.95
C VAL A 195 -5.12 0.34 -7.05
N GLN A 196 -4.93 1.35 -7.86
CA GLN A 196 -3.71 1.49 -8.65
C GLN A 196 -2.80 2.45 -7.88
N LYS A 197 -1.69 1.93 -7.39
CA LYS A 197 -0.81 2.67 -6.48
C LYS A 197 0.37 3.27 -7.25
N SER A 198 0.49 4.58 -7.24
CA SER A 198 1.76 5.23 -7.47
C SER A 198 2.22 5.81 -6.14
N VAL A 199 3.47 5.63 -5.79
CA VAL A 199 4.02 6.05 -4.51
C VAL A 199 5.06 7.13 -4.74
N GLY A 200 4.81 8.29 -4.18
CA GLY A 200 5.84 9.29 -3.97
C GLY A 200 6.07 9.44 -2.47
N LEU A 201 7.33 9.45 -2.06
CA LEU A 201 7.70 9.88 -0.73
C LEU A 201 8.04 11.36 -0.80
N SER A 202 7.29 12.18 -0.12
CA SER A 202 7.62 13.60 0.07
C SER A 202 8.50 13.78 1.30
#